data_e30fe63d41af61fa859462281bb08677
#
_entry.id   e30fe63d41af61fa859462281bb08677
#
_cell.length_a   1.000
_cell.length_b   1.000
_cell.length_c   1.000
_cell.angle_alpha   90.00
_cell.angle_beta   90.00
_cell.angle_gamma   90.00
#
_symmetry.space_group_name_H-M   'P 1'
#
loop_
_entity.id
_entity.type
_entity.pdbx_description
1 polymer ?
#
loop_
_entity_poly.entity_id
_entity_poly.type
_entity_poly.pdbx_seq_one_letter_code
_entity_poly.pdbx_strand_id
1 'polypeptide(L)'
;AVSGVYIARLDCPSLSAKSIVLFVVRDDASTSKLLFKTSDATWQAYNNFGGNTFYGAATPVPGFDHATKVSYQRPLRLRTDKSNFFNSEYPMLRWLEKNGYDVSYATDMDMARDASVITPAKHKTILSVGHDEYYSLEQRNKFENARTAGVNFAFFSGNEIYWKTRWEDNFQTLVCYKEGTVGENLCGFKCDPLPNVWTGLWRDGCSPTYATNDGCNPEGSFTGQMSWTQSTGSIKVPDTYKNLRFWKNTSIASLGSGQTAVLPYGTLGNEWDPEQYTQTYPDHRVILSNTVQAGFIHKMALYKYSSGALVFSSGTMQWPWGLDDKHDLNTATPPVQPVSTDMKQATVNLLHDMGATATTLEAGLVAPTIAPDALAPTSTIATPVHNTTVAGPSIIISGTSVDNGSGAIGGVEVS
;
A
#
# COMPACT_ATOMS: atom_id res chain seq x y z
N ALA A 1 5.69 -26.00 -11.71
CA ALA A 1 5.75 -25.51 -10.33
C ALA A 1 4.50 -24.68 -10.08
N VAL A 2 4.02 -24.66 -8.86
CA VAL A 2 2.90 -23.79 -8.44
C VAL A 2 3.43 -22.36 -8.32
N SER A 3 2.64 -21.36 -8.65
CA SER A 3 3.01 -19.96 -8.42
C SER A 3 3.27 -19.73 -6.94
N GLY A 4 4.33 -18.99 -6.61
CA GLY A 4 4.73 -18.78 -5.22
C GLY A 4 6.03 -18.00 -5.09
N VAL A 5 6.31 -17.56 -3.87
CA VAL A 5 7.61 -17.03 -3.47
C VAL A 5 8.42 -18.17 -2.85
N TYR A 6 9.54 -18.50 -3.48
CA TYR A 6 10.36 -19.64 -3.13
C TYR A 6 11.67 -19.20 -2.49
N ILE A 7 12.14 -19.99 -1.57
CA ILE A 7 13.41 -19.80 -0.87
C ILE A 7 14.31 -20.99 -1.15
N ALA A 8 15.35 -20.80 -1.96
CA ALA A 8 16.42 -21.78 -2.11
C ALA A 8 17.45 -21.58 -0.98
N ARG A 9 17.63 -22.56 -0.15
CA ARG A 9 18.65 -22.55 0.90
C ARG A 9 19.96 -23.06 0.34
N LEU A 10 21.02 -22.30 0.55
CA LEU A 10 22.39 -22.64 0.20
C LEU A 10 23.16 -22.94 1.47
N ASP A 11 23.69 -24.14 1.59
CA ASP A 11 24.54 -24.55 2.71
C ASP A 11 25.96 -24.81 2.19
N CYS A 12 26.97 -24.20 2.80
CA CYS A 12 28.37 -24.46 2.55
C CYS A 12 29.04 -25.02 3.82
N PRO A 13 28.99 -26.35 4.04
CA PRO A 13 29.48 -26.96 5.28
C PRO A 13 30.95 -26.69 5.57
N SER A 14 31.79 -26.63 4.53
CA SER A 14 33.24 -26.38 4.66
C SER A 14 33.56 -24.99 5.20
N LEU A 15 32.66 -24.02 5.03
CA LEU A 15 32.81 -22.65 5.56
C LEU A 15 31.88 -22.37 6.73
N SER A 16 31.10 -23.36 7.18
CA SER A 16 30.01 -23.16 8.15
C SER A 16 29.07 -22.00 7.76
N ALA A 17 28.95 -21.73 6.47
CA ALA A 17 28.19 -20.60 5.92
C ALA A 17 26.85 -21.07 5.34
N LYS A 18 25.85 -20.23 5.50
CA LYS A 18 24.50 -20.43 4.94
C LYS A 18 24.04 -19.16 4.25
N SER A 19 23.30 -19.30 3.16
CA SER A 19 22.64 -18.21 2.46
C SER A 19 21.31 -18.67 1.90
N ILE A 20 20.51 -17.75 1.42
CA ILE A 20 19.26 -18.05 0.73
C ILE A 20 19.16 -17.23 -0.55
N VAL A 21 18.48 -17.80 -1.54
CA VAL A 21 18.04 -17.10 -2.73
C VAL A 21 16.53 -17.04 -2.72
N LEU A 22 15.98 -15.85 -2.76
CA LEU A 22 14.56 -15.59 -2.87
C LEU A 22 14.20 -15.39 -4.34
N PHE A 23 13.16 -16.07 -4.82
CA PHE A 23 12.67 -15.91 -6.20
C PHE A 23 11.17 -16.19 -6.28
N VAL A 24 10.54 -15.59 -7.28
CA VAL A 24 9.11 -15.76 -7.55
C VAL A 24 8.93 -16.70 -8.73
N VAL A 25 8.06 -17.69 -8.56
CA VAL A 25 7.56 -18.52 -9.65
C VAL A 25 6.22 -17.99 -10.09
N ARG A 26 6.14 -17.51 -11.32
CA ARG A 26 4.90 -16.99 -11.92
C ARG A 26 4.06 -18.12 -12.51
N ASP A 27 2.76 -17.86 -12.59
CA ASP A 27 1.83 -18.62 -13.42
C ASP A 27 1.00 -17.65 -14.26
N ASP A 28 1.45 -17.35 -15.47
CA ASP A 28 0.81 -16.38 -16.37
C ASP A 28 -0.55 -16.86 -16.92
N ALA A 29 -0.86 -18.15 -16.77
CA ALA A 29 -2.16 -18.72 -17.09
C ALA A 29 -3.14 -18.67 -15.90
N SER A 30 -2.67 -18.30 -14.71
CA SER A 30 -3.50 -18.27 -13.51
C SER A 30 -4.68 -17.34 -13.64
N THR A 31 -5.81 -17.77 -13.07
CA THR A 31 -7.03 -16.97 -12.86
C THR A 31 -7.36 -16.85 -11.39
N SER A 32 -6.33 -16.95 -10.52
CA SER A 32 -6.49 -16.77 -9.09
C SER A 32 -7.14 -15.41 -8.78
N LYS A 33 -7.94 -15.37 -7.71
CA LYS A 33 -8.66 -14.14 -7.35
C LYS A 33 -7.70 -13.02 -6.94
N LEU A 34 -6.59 -13.38 -6.29
CA LEU A 34 -5.57 -12.46 -5.83
C LEU A 34 -4.30 -12.60 -6.66
N LEU A 35 -3.71 -11.48 -7.03
CA LEU A 35 -2.32 -11.40 -7.49
C LEU A 35 -1.51 -10.65 -6.44
N PHE A 36 -0.60 -11.36 -5.79
CA PHE A 36 0.35 -10.77 -4.85
C PHE A 36 1.59 -10.29 -5.62
N LYS A 37 1.83 -9.00 -5.62
CA LYS A 37 3.01 -8.39 -6.20
C LYS A 37 4.06 -8.18 -5.11
N THR A 38 5.28 -8.67 -5.32
CA THR A 38 6.39 -8.40 -4.41
C THR A 38 6.94 -6.99 -4.61
N SER A 39 7.52 -6.40 -3.56
CA SER A 39 8.11 -5.06 -3.58
C SER A 39 9.62 -5.12 -3.89
N ASP A 40 9.99 -5.93 -4.87
CA ASP A 40 11.38 -6.26 -5.20
C ASP A 40 12.18 -5.07 -5.73
N ALA A 41 11.54 -4.05 -6.31
CA ALA A 41 12.18 -2.80 -6.67
C ALA A 41 12.68 -2.07 -5.41
N THR A 42 11.88 -2.05 -4.35
CA THR A 42 12.27 -1.49 -3.06
C THR A 42 13.38 -2.34 -2.40
N TRP A 43 13.29 -3.68 -2.46
CA TRP A 43 14.38 -4.52 -1.94
C TRP A 43 15.72 -4.21 -2.61
N GLN A 44 15.73 -4.00 -3.93
CA GLN A 44 16.94 -3.63 -4.66
C GLN A 44 17.41 -2.21 -4.37
N ALA A 45 16.50 -1.29 -4.12
CA ALA A 45 16.84 0.09 -3.73
C ALA A 45 17.63 0.15 -2.43
N TYR A 46 17.28 -0.71 -1.47
CA TYR A 46 17.96 -0.82 -0.15
C TYR A 46 19.07 -1.87 -0.12
N ASN A 47 19.21 -2.69 -1.14
CA ASN A 47 20.20 -3.77 -1.19
C ASN A 47 21.63 -3.22 -1.22
N ASN A 48 22.37 -3.39 -0.15
CA ASN A 48 23.75 -2.91 -0.02
C ASN A 48 24.81 -3.93 -0.46
N PHE A 49 24.43 -4.99 -1.19
CA PHE A 49 25.41 -5.89 -1.79
C PHE A 49 26.28 -5.13 -2.80
N GLY A 50 27.59 -5.21 -2.64
CA GLY A 50 28.55 -4.44 -3.45
C GLY A 50 28.79 -3.01 -2.94
N GLY A 51 28.14 -2.61 -1.83
CA GLY A 51 28.42 -1.37 -1.11
C GLY A 51 27.61 -0.15 -1.53
N ASN A 52 26.81 -0.21 -2.61
CA ASN A 52 26.07 0.95 -3.12
C ASN A 52 24.57 0.65 -3.20
N THR A 53 23.77 1.59 -2.69
CA THR A 53 22.30 1.57 -2.70
C THR A 53 21.77 2.92 -3.16
N PHE A 54 20.44 3.07 -3.31
CA PHE A 54 19.85 4.40 -3.51
C PHE A 54 19.89 5.30 -2.27
N TYR A 55 20.45 4.83 -1.15
CA TYR A 55 20.53 5.57 0.12
C TYR A 55 21.98 5.71 0.64
N GLY A 56 22.94 5.07 0.02
CA GLY A 56 24.33 5.19 0.44
C GLY A 56 25.31 4.54 -0.51
N ALA A 57 26.56 5.00 -0.45
CA ALA A 57 27.68 4.46 -1.17
C ALA A 57 28.80 4.08 -0.21
N ALA A 58 29.41 2.89 -0.40
CA ALA A 58 30.58 2.45 0.38
C ALA A 58 31.81 3.32 0.12
N THR A 59 31.90 3.91 -1.07
CA THR A 59 32.92 4.88 -1.46
C THR A 59 32.27 6.13 -2.01
N PRO A 60 31.84 7.07 -1.14
CA PRO A 60 31.22 8.31 -1.61
C PRO A 60 32.20 9.07 -2.51
N VAL A 61 31.72 9.47 -3.68
CA VAL A 61 32.43 10.44 -4.53
C VAL A 61 31.96 11.83 -4.12
N PRO A 62 32.81 12.87 -4.08
CA PRO A 62 32.36 14.21 -3.77
C PRO A 62 31.11 14.60 -4.56
N GLY A 63 30.01 14.95 -3.85
CA GLY A 63 28.71 15.22 -4.44
C GLY A 63 27.83 13.99 -4.72
N PHE A 64 28.28 12.77 -4.36
CA PHE A 64 27.53 11.53 -4.51
C PHE A 64 27.64 10.67 -3.26
N ASP A 65 26.60 10.62 -2.50
CA ASP A 65 26.48 9.78 -1.31
C ASP A 65 25.68 8.49 -1.57
N HIS A 66 25.06 8.35 -2.75
CA HIS A 66 24.24 7.19 -3.11
C HIS A 66 24.35 6.80 -4.60
N ALA A 67 23.93 5.58 -4.94
CA ALA A 67 23.82 5.13 -6.32
C ALA A 67 22.59 5.77 -7.01
N THR A 68 22.67 5.97 -8.30
CA THR A 68 21.53 6.36 -9.16
C THR A 68 21.04 5.20 -10.03
N LYS A 69 21.81 4.10 -10.07
CA LYS A 69 21.48 2.87 -10.80
C LYS A 69 21.87 1.66 -9.96
N VAL A 70 20.99 0.69 -9.89
CA VAL A 70 21.23 -0.58 -9.19
C VAL A 70 20.90 -1.76 -10.08
N SER A 71 21.75 -2.79 -10.06
CA SER A 71 21.57 -3.97 -10.89
C SER A 71 20.68 -5.00 -10.20
N TYR A 72 19.75 -5.59 -10.95
CA TYR A 72 18.98 -6.77 -10.54
C TYR A 72 19.77 -8.08 -10.62
N GLN A 73 20.94 -8.07 -11.25
CA GLN A 73 21.81 -9.25 -11.37
C GLN A 73 22.74 -9.46 -10.18
N ARG A 74 22.62 -8.66 -9.13
CA ARG A 74 23.40 -8.80 -7.89
C ARG A 74 22.59 -9.62 -6.85
N PRO A 75 23.27 -10.40 -6.00
CA PRO A 75 22.57 -11.09 -4.90
C PRO A 75 21.83 -10.11 -3.99
N LEU A 76 20.66 -10.51 -3.51
CA LEU A 76 19.94 -9.78 -2.49
C LEU A 76 20.56 -10.06 -1.11
N ARG A 77 20.87 -9.00 -0.39
CA ARG A 77 21.27 -9.06 1.01
C ARG A 77 20.03 -8.94 1.88
N LEU A 78 19.39 -10.07 2.16
CA LEU A 78 18.18 -10.15 2.95
C LEU A 78 18.48 -9.97 4.44
N ARG A 79 17.48 -9.49 5.20
CA ARG A 79 17.51 -9.34 6.66
C ARG A 79 18.44 -8.24 7.19
N THR A 80 18.69 -7.20 6.41
CA THR A 80 19.55 -6.10 6.85
C THR A 80 18.78 -4.85 7.26
N ASP A 81 17.51 -4.73 6.83
CA ASP A 81 16.67 -3.58 7.11
C ASP A 81 15.17 -3.95 7.06
N LYS A 82 14.32 -2.93 7.24
CA LYS A 82 12.87 -3.08 7.28
C LYS A 82 12.23 -3.16 5.89
N SER A 83 13.01 -2.95 4.83
CA SER A 83 12.53 -2.90 3.45
C SER A 83 12.78 -4.22 2.71
N ASN A 84 12.70 -5.34 3.40
CA ASN A 84 12.89 -6.66 2.83
C ASN A 84 11.63 -7.52 2.98
N PHE A 85 11.55 -8.56 2.16
CA PHE A 85 10.44 -9.50 2.10
C PHE A 85 10.00 -10.05 3.47
N PHE A 86 10.96 -10.39 4.34
CA PHE A 86 10.66 -11.03 5.63
C PHE A 86 10.07 -10.07 6.66
N ASN A 87 10.13 -8.76 6.43
CA ASN A 87 9.57 -7.80 7.36
C ASN A 87 8.03 -7.76 7.31
N SER A 88 7.45 -7.53 6.15
CA SER A 88 6.01 -7.28 6.02
C SER A 88 5.31 -8.15 4.98
N GLU A 89 5.98 -8.53 3.89
CA GLU A 89 5.35 -9.31 2.83
C GLU A 89 5.17 -10.77 3.25
N TYR A 90 6.17 -11.36 3.90
CA TYR A 90 6.16 -12.75 4.37
C TYR A 90 5.01 -13.05 5.35
N PRO A 91 4.73 -12.24 6.39
CA PRO A 91 3.58 -12.47 7.26
C PRO A 91 2.24 -12.40 6.52
N MET A 92 2.07 -11.51 5.55
CA MET A 92 0.86 -11.46 4.72
C MET A 92 0.71 -12.72 3.88
N LEU A 93 1.77 -13.11 3.17
CA LEU A 93 1.79 -14.31 2.33
C LEU A 93 1.42 -15.56 3.15
N ARG A 94 2.07 -15.76 4.31
CA ARG A 94 1.76 -16.86 5.20
C ARG A 94 0.31 -16.89 5.64
N TRP A 95 -0.24 -15.72 5.99
CA TRP A 95 -1.62 -15.60 6.43
C TRP A 95 -2.61 -15.90 5.31
N LEU A 96 -2.36 -15.41 4.09
CA LEU A 96 -3.18 -15.68 2.92
C LEU A 96 -3.22 -17.18 2.61
N GLU A 97 -2.07 -17.83 2.51
CA GLU A 97 -1.99 -19.26 2.21
C GLU A 97 -2.58 -20.13 3.32
N LYS A 98 -2.33 -19.79 4.59
CA LYS A 98 -2.91 -20.47 5.75
C LYS A 98 -4.44 -20.46 5.73
N ASN A 99 -5.04 -19.37 5.26
CA ASN A 99 -6.49 -19.21 5.16
C ASN A 99 -7.08 -19.73 3.83
N GLY A 100 -6.24 -20.30 2.96
CA GLY A 100 -6.68 -20.91 1.70
C GLY A 100 -7.22 -19.89 0.70
N TYR A 101 -6.61 -18.72 0.62
CA TYR A 101 -6.89 -17.78 -0.45
C TYR A 101 -6.31 -18.29 -1.78
N ASP A 102 -7.07 -18.11 -2.85
CA ASP A 102 -6.64 -18.37 -4.21
C ASP A 102 -5.75 -17.21 -4.68
N VAL A 103 -4.42 -17.40 -4.62
CA VAL A 103 -3.41 -16.37 -4.83
C VAL A 103 -2.31 -16.85 -5.78
N SER A 104 -1.88 -15.99 -6.70
CA SER A 104 -0.67 -16.14 -7.50
C SER A 104 0.27 -14.97 -7.26
N TYR A 105 1.51 -15.10 -7.73
CA TYR A 105 2.60 -14.20 -7.37
C TYR A 105 3.31 -13.65 -8.61
N ALA A 106 3.73 -12.40 -8.53
CA ALA A 106 4.53 -11.72 -9.53
C ALA A 106 5.48 -10.70 -8.87
N THR A 107 6.40 -10.14 -9.65
CA THR A 107 7.37 -9.15 -9.20
C THR A 107 7.07 -7.76 -9.74
N ASP A 108 7.67 -6.70 -9.17
CA ASP A 108 7.63 -5.34 -9.74
C ASP A 108 8.13 -5.32 -11.18
N MET A 109 9.22 -6.03 -11.42
CA MET A 109 9.79 -6.15 -12.76
C MET A 109 8.80 -6.81 -13.74
N ASP A 110 8.07 -7.83 -13.31
CA ASP A 110 7.04 -8.47 -14.12
C ASP A 110 5.88 -7.51 -14.43
N MET A 111 5.45 -6.76 -13.42
CA MET A 111 4.40 -5.75 -13.58
C MET A 111 4.83 -4.64 -14.55
N ALA A 112 6.10 -4.23 -14.52
CA ALA A 112 6.62 -3.26 -15.46
C ALA A 112 6.74 -3.82 -16.89
N ARG A 113 7.16 -5.07 -17.04
CA ARG A 113 7.45 -5.70 -18.35
C ARG A 113 6.21 -6.22 -19.05
N ASP A 114 5.30 -6.87 -18.33
CA ASP A 114 4.17 -7.61 -18.93
C ASP A 114 2.83 -7.22 -18.27
N ALA A 115 1.97 -6.54 -19.05
CA ALA A 115 0.63 -6.15 -18.58
C ALA A 115 -0.42 -7.27 -18.75
N SER A 116 -0.11 -8.35 -19.48
CA SER A 116 -1.10 -9.38 -19.83
C SER A 116 -1.64 -10.15 -18.62
N VAL A 117 -0.92 -10.10 -17.51
CA VAL A 117 -1.32 -10.74 -16.24
C VAL A 117 -2.30 -9.91 -15.42
N ILE A 118 -2.46 -8.60 -15.72
CA ILE A 118 -3.27 -7.68 -14.91
C ILE A 118 -4.58 -7.35 -15.64
N THR A 119 -5.52 -8.28 -15.61
CA THR A 119 -6.85 -8.06 -16.21
C THR A 119 -7.95 -8.56 -15.28
N PRO A 120 -9.18 -7.99 -15.34
CA PRO A 120 -10.30 -8.46 -14.52
C PRO A 120 -10.71 -9.91 -14.80
N ALA A 121 -10.37 -10.43 -15.99
CA ALA A 121 -10.59 -11.82 -16.34
C ALA A 121 -9.65 -12.77 -15.61
N LYS A 122 -8.42 -12.32 -15.31
CA LYS A 122 -7.41 -13.12 -14.60
C LYS A 122 -7.49 -12.93 -13.10
N HIS A 123 -7.43 -11.70 -12.62
CA HIS A 123 -7.39 -11.41 -11.18
C HIS A 123 -8.43 -10.37 -10.80
N LYS A 124 -9.03 -10.54 -9.62
CA LYS A 124 -10.00 -9.57 -9.08
C LYS A 124 -9.31 -8.47 -8.30
N THR A 125 -8.21 -8.78 -7.64
CA THR A 125 -7.51 -7.85 -6.75
C THR A 125 -6.01 -8.04 -6.85
N ILE A 126 -5.30 -6.92 -6.93
CA ILE A 126 -3.84 -6.86 -6.80
C ILE A 126 -3.51 -6.42 -5.38
N LEU A 127 -2.59 -7.14 -4.75
CA LEU A 127 -2.05 -6.83 -3.43
C LEU A 127 -0.64 -6.25 -3.57
N SER A 128 -0.44 -5.06 -3.00
CA SER A 128 0.85 -4.46 -2.72
C SER A 128 1.05 -4.45 -1.20
N VAL A 129 2.18 -4.92 -0.71
CA VAL A 129 2.36 -5.20 0.72
C VAL A 129 3.72 -4.72 1.21
N GLY A 130 3.74 -4.14 2.40
CA GLY A 130 4.98 -3.79 3.09
C GLY A 130 5.55 -2.43 2.67
N HIS A 131 6.81 -2.36 2.29
CA HIS A 131 7.45 -1.15 1.82
C HIS A 131 7.54 -1.16 0.29
N ASP A 132 6.57 -0.59 -0.37
CA ASP A 132 6.44 -0.61 -1.83
C ASP A 132 6.63 0.78 -2.45
N GLU A 133 7.82 1.29 -2.30
CA GLU A 133 8.22 2.69 -2.48
C GLU A 133 8.57 3.06 -3.93
N TYR A 134 9.06 2.10 -4.73
CA TYR A 134 9.67 2.33 -6.05
C TYR A 134 8.83 1.79 -7.19
N TYR A 135 8.28 2.68 -8.01
CA TYR A 135 7.44 2.32 -9.17
C TYR A 135 7.97 2.91 -10.46
N SER A 136 8.02 2.12 -11.52
CA SER A 136 8.27 2.66 -12.85
C SER A 136 6.99 3.22 -13.48
N LEU A 137 7.17 4.10 -14.48
CA LEU A 137 6.04 4.67 -15.22
C LEU A 137 5.21 3.58 -15.90
N GLU A 138 5.89 2.58 -16.46
CA GLU A 138 5.23 1.44 -17.13
C GLU A 138 4.34 0.66 -16.16
N GLN A 139 4.82 0.38 -14.96
CA GLN A 139 4.06 -0.31 -13.91
C GLN A 139 2.87 0.53 -13.45
N ARG A 140 3.10 1.81 -13.15
CA ARG A 140 2.06 2.73 -12.70
C ARG A 140 0.92 2.83 -13.72
N ASN A 141 1.24 3.05 -15.00
CA ASN A 141 0.26 3.14 -16.07
C ASN A 141 -0.56 1.85 -16.22
N LYS A 142 0.07 0.69 -16.09
CA LYS A 142 -0.62 -0.60 -16.15
C LYS A 142 -1.57 -0.79 -14.98
N PHE A 143 -1.20 -0.38 -13.80
CA PHE A 143 -2.04 -0.44 -12.61
C PHE A 143 -3.24 0.49 -12.73
N GLU A 144 -3.06 1.72 -13.19
CA GLU A 144 -4.15 2.65 -13.42
C GLU A 144 -5.11 2.17 -14.51
N ASN A 145 -4.59 1.59 -15.58
CA ASN A 145 -5.39 0.95 -16.63
C ASN A 145 -6.18 -0.26 -16.08
N ALA A 146 -5.58 -1.07 -15.23
CA ALA A 146 -6.24 -2.20 -14.59
C ALA A 146 -7.37 -1.74 -13.64
N ARG A 147 -7.13 -0.69 -12.84
CA ARG A 147 -8.18 -0.05 -12.02
C ARG A 147 -9.33 0.45 -12.90
N THR A 148 -9.01 1.12 -13.99
CA THR A 148 -10.00 1.60 -14.97
C THR A 148 -10.78 0.46 -15.61
N ALA A 149 -10.17 -0.70 -15.75
CA ALA A 149 -10.83 -1.92 -16.24
C ALA A 149 -11.61 -2.68 -15.15
N GLY A 150 -11.58 -2.25 -13.88
CA GLY A 150 -12.35 -2.84 -12.77
C GLY A 150 -11.56 -3.81 -11.88
N VAL A 151 -10.23 -3.84 -11.95
CA VAL A 151 -9.38 -4.59 -11.02
C VAL A 151 -9.24 -3.79 -9.72
N ASN A 152 -9.48 -4.44 -8.58
CA ASN A 152 -9.29 -3.83 -7.26
C ASN A 152 -7.82 -3.77 -6.88
N PHE A 153 -7.48 -2.84 -6.00
CA PHE A 153 -6.14 -2.69 -5.42
C PHE A 153 -6.22 -2.63 -3.90
N ALA A 154 -5.41 -3.42 -3.23
CA ALA A 154 -5.26 -3.36 -1.78
C ALA A 154 -3.80 -3.11 -1.43
N PHE A 155 -3.52 -1.86 -1.04
CA PHE A 155 -2.23 -1.40 -0.58
C PHE A 155 -2.14 -1.60 0.95
N PHE A 156 -1.59 -2.74 1.34
CA PHE A 156 -1.20 -3.03 2.73
C PHE A 156 0.23 -2.55 2.98
N SER A 157 0.48 -1.29 2.69
CA SER A 157 1.77 -0.68 2.53
C SER A 157 1.79 0.74 3.10
N GLY A 158 2.96 1.30 3.29
CA GLY A 158 3.17 2.71 3.63
C GLY A 158 4.35 3.27 2.83
N ASN A 159 4.40 4.58 2.66
CA ASN A 159 5.29 5.28 1.75
C ASN A 159 5.17 4.71 0.32
N GLU A 160 3.93 4.49 -0.09
CA GLU A 160 3.54 3.78 -1.29
C GLU A 160 3.78 4.63 -2.54
N ILE A 161 4.40 4.02 -3.59
CA ILE A 161 4.59 4.69 -4.90
C ILE A 161 5.34 6.03 -4.77
N TYR A 162 6.30 6.14 -3.86
CA TYR A 162 6.95 7.40 -3.55
C TYR A 162 7.94 7.84 -4.63
N TRP A 163 8.82 6.90 -5.09
CA TRP A 163 9.84 7.17 -6.08
C TRP A 163 9.45 6.67 -7.47
N LYS A 164 9.45 7.58 -8.43
CA LYS A 164 9.37 7.24 -9.84
C LYS A 164 10.71 6.72 -10.31
N THR A 165 10.71 5.54 -10.90
CA THR A 165 11.88 4.85 -11.42
C THR A 165 11.79 4.61 -12.92
N ARG A 166 12.87 4.16 -13.49
CA ARG A 166 12.99 3.73 -14.88
C ARG A 166 13.77 2.42 -14.96
N TRP A 167 13.43 1.60 -15.92
CA TRP A 167 14.20 0.40 -16.27
C TRP A 167 15.15 0.67 -17.43
N GLU A 168 16.37 0.15 -17.32
CA GLU A 168 17.37 0.13 -18.38
C GLU A 168 17.88 -1.31 -18.59
N ASP A 169 18.69 -1.54 -19.63
CA ASP A 169 19.33 -2.82 -19.93
C ASP A 169 18.36 -4.01 -19.96
N ASN A 170 17.22 -3.87 -20.64
CA ASN A 170 16.20 -4.89 -20.72
C ASN A 170 15.74 -5.40 -19.33
N PHE A 171 15.34 -4.48 -18.46
CA PHE A 171 14.88 -4.73 -17.08
C PHE A 171 15.95 -5.31 -16.13
N GLN A 172 17.24 -5.16 -16.44
CA GLN A 172 18.30 -5.61 -15.57
C GLN A 172 18.84 -4.51 -14.65
N THR A 173 18.56 -3.26 -14.95
CA THR A 173 19.02 -2.10 -14.19
C THR A 173 17.84 -1.23 -13.80
N LEU A 174 17.65 -1.04 -12.49
CA LEU A 174 16.71 -0.07 -11.94
C LEU A 174 17.42 1.28 -11.76
N VAL A 175 16.78 2.35 -12.19
CA VAL A 175 17.32 3.71 -12.19
C VAL A 175 16.44 4.63 -11.35
N CYS A 176 17.05 5.37 -10.43
CA CYS A 176 16.41 6.44 -9.68
C CYS A 176 17.46 7.50 -9.29
N TYR A 177 17.33 8.69 -9.86
CA TYR A 177 18.18 9.83 -9.51
C TYR A 177 17.69 10.58 -8.27
N LYS A 178 16.51 10.21 -7.75
CA LYS A 178 15.89 10.83 -6.60
C LYS A 178 15.71 12.34 -6.72
N GLU A 179 15.43 12.81 -7.91
CA GLU A 179 15.14 14.23 -8.12
C GLU A 179 13.85 14.62 -7.41
N GLY A 180 13.84 15.80 -6.80
CA GLY A 180 12.67 16.26 -6.06
C GLY A 180 12.77 17.72 -5.65
N THR A 181 11.62 18.33 -5.38
CA THR A 181 11.52 19.72 -4.90
C THR A 181 11.72 19.81 -3.38
N VAL A 182 11.64 18.71 -2.67
CA VAL A 182 11.73 18.65 -1.21
C VAL A 182 12.84 17.70 -0.78
N GLY A 183 14.00 18.25 -0.53
CA GLY A 183 14.96 17.72 0.42
C GLY A 183 15.97 16.70 -0.05
N GLU A 184 15.80 15.99 -1.17
CA GLU A 184 16.75 14.91 -1.47
C GLU A 184 17.70 15.20 -2.63
N ASN A 185 17.22 15.69 -3.74
CA ASN A 185 18.10 16.14 -4.83
C ASN A 185 17.42 17.19 -5.69
N LEU A 186 17.67 18.44 -5.40
CA LEU A 186 17.21 19.57 -6.22
C LEU A 186 17.94 19.67 -7.58
N CYS A 187 18.34 18.53 -8.15
CA CYS A 187 19.20 18.50 -9.32
C CYS A 187 20.51 19.27 -9.12
N GLY A 188 21.02 19.28 -7.87
CA GLY A 188 22.22 20.02 -7.51
C GLY A 188 23.53 19.28 -7.77
N PHE A 189 23.51 17.96 -7.68
CA PHE A 189 24.71 17.14 -7.83
C PHE A 189 24.68 16.28 -9.10
N LYS A 190 23.56 15.62 -9.38
CA LYS A 190 23.41 14.81 -10.58
C LYS A 190 21.96 14.77 -11.03
N CYS A 191 21.68 15.51 -12.08
CA CYS A 191 20.39 15.45 -12.75
C CYS A 191 20.25 14.15 -13.55
N ASP A 192 19.04 13.65 -13.69
CA ASP A 192 18.77 12.59 -14.63
C ASP A 192 19.12 13.05 -16.05
N PRO A 193 20.03 12.37 -16.77
CA PRO A 193 20.40 12.77 -18.13
C PRO A 193 19.28 12.62 -19.15
N LEU A 194 18.15 11.99 -18.77
CA LEU A 194 17.00 11.76 -19.61
C LEU A 194 15.77 12.51 -19.08
N PRO A 195 15.67 13.83 -19.28
CA PRO A 195 14.64 14.66 -18.66
C PRO A 195 13.20 14.27 -19.06
N ASN A 196 13.02 13.66 -20.23
CA ASN A 196 11.69 13.21 -20.69
C ASN A 196 11.18 11.95 -19.97
N VAL A 197 12.07 11.24 -19.27
CA VAL A 197 11.76 10.05 -18.47
C VAL A 197 12.48 10.12 -17.13
N TRP A 198 12.53 11.33 -16.57
CA TRP A 198 13.21 11.61 -15.31
C TRP A 198 12.75 10.71 -14.17
N THR A 199 13.58 10.53 -13.17
CA THR A 199 13.32 9.68 -12.00
C THR A 199 13.45 10.50 -10.71
N GLY A 200 12.42 10.47 -9.88
CA GLY A 200 12.32 11.30 -8.68
C GLY A 200 10.99 11.13 -7.97
N LEU A 201 10.50 12.15 -7.29
CA LEU A 201 9.21 12.10 -6.59
C LEU A 201 8.05 12.13 -7.59
N TRP A 202 7.13 11.16 -7.50
CA TRP A 202 5.93 11.16 -8.35
C TRP A 202 5.12 12.45 -8.27
N ARG A 203 4.98 13.02 -7.07
CA ARG A 203 4.24 14.27 -6.84
C ARG A 203 4.85 15.50 -7.50
N ASP A 204 6.13 15.47 -7.78
CA ASP A 204 6.84 16.57 -8.38
C ASP A 204 6.58 16.73 -9.88
N GLY A 205 6.03 15.72 -10.53
CA GLY A 205 5.45 15.86 -11.87
C GLY A 205 4.37 16.92 -11.98
N CYS A 206 3.80 17.37 -10.85
CA CYS A 206 2.88 18.50 -10.76
C CYS A 206 3.57 19.87 -10.71
N SER A 207 4.90 19.89 -10.49
CA SER A 207 5.67 21.14 -10.43
C SER A 207 6.00 21.63 -11.83
N PRO A 208 5.84 22.95 -12.12
CA PRO A 208 6.28 23.53 -13.40
C PRO A 208 7.77 23.31 -13.68
N THR A 209 8.59 23.14 -12.64
CA THR A 209 10.03 22.89 -12.73
C THR A 209 10.35 21.51 -13.30
N TYR A 210 9.50 20.52 -13.02
CA TYR A 210 9.66 19.15 -13.45
C TYR A 210 8.49 18.66 -14.31
N ALA A 211 7.66 19.59 -14.83
CA ALA A 211 6.58 19.26 -15.75
C ALA A 211 7.13 18.54 -16.97
N THR A 212 7.26 17.25 -16.84
CA THR A 212 7.66 16.34 -17.90
C THR A 212 6.43 15.82 -18.63
N ASN A 213 6.65 15.06 -19.68
CA ASN A 213 5.58 14.45 -20.48
C ASN A 213 4.66 13.47 -19.71
N ASP A 214 4.96 13.21 -18.44
CA ASP A 214 4.18 12.28 -17.61
C ASP A 214 2.93 12.93 -16.99
N GLY A 215 2.83 14.25 -17.05
CA GLY A 215 1.77 15.01 -16.38
C GLY A 215 1.91 14.99 -14.84
N CYS A 216 0.91 15.61 -14.20
CA CYS A 216 0.80 15.61 -12.74
C CYS A 216 0.14 14.29 -12.27
N ASN A 217 0.90 13.40 -11.68
CA ASN A 217 0.40 12.11 -11.22
C ASN A 217 0.90 11.76 -9.80
N PRO A 218 0.47 12.53 -8.76
CA PRO A 218 0.88 12.27 -7.38
C PRO A 218 0.39 10.91 -6.91
N GLU A 219 1.09 10.31 -5.96
CA GLU A 219 0.82 8.98 -5.42
C GLU A 219 -0.63 8.87 -4.93
N GLY A 220 -1.07 9.88 -4.16
CA GLY A 220 -2.39 9.92 -3.54
C GLY A 220 -3.54 9.88 -4.51
N SER A 221 -3.36 10.29 -5.78
CA SER A 221 -4.41 10.22 -6.81
C SER A 221 -4.79 8.77 -7.15
N PHE A 222 -3.93 7.82 -6.85
CA PHE A 222 -4.18 6.41 -7.05
C PHE A 222 -4.43 5.67 -5.74
N THR A 223 -3.57 5.84 -4.75
CA THR A 223 -3.65 5.10 -3.49
C THR A 223 -4.71 5.66 -2.53
N GLY A 224 -5.06 6.93 -2.66
CA GLY A 224 -5.90 7.65 -1.69
C GLY A 224 -5.15 8.10 -0.44
N GLN A 225 -3.85 7.90 -0.40
CA GLN A 225 -2.93 8.34 0.65
C GLN A 225 -1.59 8.69 0.03
N MET A 226 -0.80 9.51 0.68
CA MET A 226 0.58 9.79 0.26
C MET A 226 1.37 10.51 1.33
N SER A 227 2.67 10.56 1.16
CA SER A 227 3.66 11.10 2.07
C SER A 227 4.29 10.00 2.92
N TRP A 228 5.16 10.38 3.82
CA TRP A 228 5.76 9.43 4.75
C TRP A 228 6.23 10.10 6.03
N THR A 229 6.28 9.33 7.08
CA THR A 229 6.97 9.65 8.33
C THR A 229 7.48 8.38 8.98
N GLN A 230 8.52 8.49 9.79
CA GLN A 230 9.10 7.35 10.49
C GLN A 230 8.75 7.41 11.98
N SER A 231 7.95 6.49 12.42
CA SER A 231 7.74 6.19 13.83
C SER A 231 7.03 4.86 13.98
N THR A 232 6.94 4.37 15.22
CA THR A 232 6.22 3.14 15.53
C THR A 232 5.13 3.44 16.52
N GLY A 233 3.93 2.95 16.25
CA GLY A 233 2.75 3.19 17.08
C GLY A 233 1.66 2.15 16.88
N SER A 234 0.46 2.54 17.27
CA SER A 234 -0.76 1.73 17.15
C SER A 234 -1.81 2.46 16.34
N ILE A 235 -2.46 1.79 15.42
CA ILE A 235 -3.64 2.32 14.72
C ILE A 235 -4.77 2.44 15.76
N LYS A 236 -5.48 3.58 15.72
CA LYS A 236 -6.63 3.86 16.58
C LYS A 236 -7.90 3.97 15.75
N VAL A 237 -8.95 3.31 16.22
CA VAL A 237 -10.25 3.29 15.53
C VAL A 237 -11.33 3.80 16.49
N PRO A 238 -11.73 5.07 16.37
CA PRO A 238 -12.87 5.62 17.10
C PRO A 238 -14.19 4.92 16.77
N ASP A 239 -15.13 4.94 17.70
CA ASP A 239 -16.46 4.34 17.56
C ASP A 239 -17.29 4.91 16.39
N THR A 240 -16.95 6.07 15.89
CA THR A 240 -17.54 6.66 14.68
C THR A 240 -17.40 5.78 13.43
N TYR A 241 -16.39 4.90 13.40
CA TYR A 241 -16.14 3.99 12.28
C TYR A 241 -16.66 2.57 12.50
N LYS A 242 -17.21 2.25 13.67
CA LYS A 242 -17.58 0.89 14.10
C LYS A 242 -18.61 0.20 13.19
N ASN A 243 -19.50 0.98 12.57
CA ASN A 243 -20.56 0.45 11.71
C ASN A 243 -20.11 0.18 10.28
N LEU A 244 -18.88 0.59 9.90
CA LEU A 244 -18.35 0.33 8.58
C LEU A 244 -18.17 -1.17 8.35
N ARG A 245 -18.54 -1.63 7.16
CA ARG A 245 -18.46 -3.04 6.77
C ARG A 245 -17.07 -3.65 6.95
N PHE A 246 -16.02 -2.84 6.78
CA PHE A 246 -14.63 -3.22 7.03
C PHE A 246 -14.44 -3.77 8.46
N TRP A 247 -15.10 -3.20 9.46
CA TRP A 247 -14.98 -3.60 10.86
C TRP A 247 -16.04 -4.60 11.34
N LYS A 248 -16.89 -5.12 10.44
CA LYS A 248 -17.92 -6.10 10.81
C LYS A 248 -17.28 -7.38 11.38
N ASN A 249 -17.94 -7.96 12.39
CA ASN A 249 -17.48 -9.15 13.11
C ASN A 249 -16.14 -8.96 13.84
N THR A 250 -15.75 -7.73 14.14
CA THR A 250 -14.61 -7.39 14.99
C THR A 250 -15.09 -6.87 16.34
N SER A 251 -14.20 -6.78 17.32
CA SER A 251 -14.52 -6.12 18.60
C SER A 251 -14.85 -4.64 18.41
N ILE A 252 -14.29 -4.02 17.37
CA ILE A 252 -14.53 -2.61 16.99
C ILE A 252 -16.01 -2.34 16.70
N ALA A 253 -16.70 -3.28 16.07
CA ALA A 253 -18.13 -3.15 15.79
C ALA A 253 -19.00 -3.03 17.06
N SER A 254 -18.48 -3.39 18.22
CA SER A 254 -19.17 -3.36 19.50
C SER A 254 -18.75 -2.18 20.41
N LEU A 255 -17.98 -1.22 19.92
CA LEU A 255 -17.55 -0.06 20.70
C LEU A 255 -18.74 0.76 21.19
N GLY A 256 -18.72 1.14 22.46
CA GLY A 256 -19.65 2.10 23.03
C GLY A 256 -19.35 3.53 22.55
N SER A 257 -20.31 4.43 22.75
CA SER A 257 -20.16 5.85 22.39
C SER A 257 -18.93 6.47 23.05
N GLY A 258 -18.10 7.15 22.26
CA GLY A 258 -16.86 7.82 22.69
C GLY A 258 -15.68 6.87 22.92
N GLN A 259 -15.83 5.58 22.71
CA GLN A 259 -14.72 4.62 22.84
C GLN A 259 -13.84 4.61 21.58
N THR A 260 -12.59 4.22 21.77
CA THR A 260 -11.61 4.06 20.69
C THR A 260 -10.88 2.72 20.88
N ALA A 261 -10.91 1.87 19.87
CA ALA A 261 -10.08 0.68 19.83
C ALA A 261 -8.64 1.06 19.50
N VAL A 262 -7.70 0.32 20.08
CA VAL A 262 -6.26 0.46 19.82
C VAL A 262 -5.75 -0.87 19.33
N LEU A 263 -5.31 -0.91 18.05
CA LEU A 263 -4.72 -2.10 17.47
C LEU A 263 -3.31 -2.34 18.05
N PRO A 264 -2.72 -3.53 17.89
CA PRO A 264 -1.43 -3.84 18.49
C PRO A 264 -0.34 -2.82 18.15
N TYR A 265 0.51 -2.52 19.12
CA TYR A 265 1.68 -1.66 18.91
C TYR A 265 2.58 -2.27 17.83
N GLY A 266 3.13 -1.46 16.96
CA GLY A 266 3.93 -1.90 15.81
C GLY A 266 3.15 -2.00 14.51
N THR A 267 1.82 -2.03 14.55
CA THR A 267 0.99 -2.10 13.33
C THR A 267 0.87 -0.78 12.58
N LEU A 268 1.23 0.34 13.21
CA LEU A 268 1.50 1.63 12.57
C LEU A 268 3.02 1.86 12.60
N GLY A 269 3.67 1.63 11.49
CA GLY A 269 5.14 1.75 11.37
C GLY A 269 5.71 0.87 10.22
N ASN A 270 7.01 0.80 10.02
CA ASN A 270 8.06 1.73 10.43
C ASN A 270 7.91 3.08 9.73
N GLU A 271 7.57 3.04 8.44
CA GLU A 271 7.10 4.16 7.65
C GLU A 271 5.59 4.05 7.47
N TRP A 272 4.93 5.18 7.52
CA TRP A 272 3.50 5.28 7.37
C TRP A 272 3.11 6.66 6.82
N ASP A 273 1.92 6.76 6.26
CA ASP A 273 1.46 7.93 5.51
C ASP A 273 0.66 8.86 6.41
N PRO A 274 1.18 10.05 6.76
CA PRO A 274 0.41 11.09 7.40
C PRO A 274 -0.63 11.68 6.42
N GLU A 275 -1.77 12.10 6.95
CA GLU A 275 -2.83 12.76 6.20
C GLU A 275 -2.36 14.16 5.78
N GLN A 276 -1.71 14.22 4.62
CA GLN A 276 -1.17 15.42 3.99
C GLN A 276 -1.53 15.43 2.51
N TYR A 277 -1.41 16.57 1.84
CA TYR A 277 -1.69 16.71 0.40
C TYR A 277 -3.10 16.24 -0.01
N THR A 278 -4.09 16.47 0.86
CA THR A 278 -5.46 15.97 0.70
C THR A 278 -6.13 16.41 -0.59
N GLN A 279 -5.66 17.52 -1.19
CA GLN A 279 -6.12 18.04 -2.49
C GLN A 279 -5.81 17.09 -3.67
N THR A 280 -4.94 16.10 -3.48
CA THR A 280 -4.58 15.12 -4.52
C THR A 280 -5.36 13.82 -4.40
N TYR A 281 -6.09 13.65 -3.32
CA TYR A 281 -6.79 12.40 -3.04
C TYR A 281 -8.07 12.26 -3.88
N PRO A 282 -8.46 11.04 -4.24
CA PRO A 282 -9.75 10.80 -4.88
C PRO A 282 -10.91 11.28 -4.01
N ASP A 283 -11.94 11.79 -4.65
CA ASP A 283 -13.22 12.10 -3.99
C ASP A 283 -13.84 10.82 -3.39
N HIS A 284 -14.74 10.99 -2.43
CA HIS A 284 -15.52 9.92 -1.84
C HIS A 284 -14.69 8.84 -1.10
N ARG A 285 -13.54 9.21 -0.52
CA ARG A 285 -12.80 8.31 0.37
C ARG A 285 -13.60 8.00 1.62
N VAL A 286 -13.79 6.72 1.90
CA VAL A 286 -14.29 6.23 3.18
C VAL A 286 -13.12 6.09 4.14
N ILE A 287 -13.13 6.82 5.25
CA ILE A 287 -12.09 6.77 6.27
C ILE A 287 -12.42 5.63 7.25
N LEU A 288 -11.44 4.80 7.54
CA LEU A 288 -11.60 3.58 8.34
C LEU A 288 -10.96 3.67 9.73
N SER A 289 -10.08 4.64 9.95
CA SER A 289 -9.39 4.87 11.22
C SER A 289 -8.99 6.33 11.36
N ASN A 290 -8.67 6.76 12.59
CA ASN A 290 -8.13 8.10 12.84
C ASN A 290 -7.14 8.02 14.01
N THR A 291 -5.86 8.18 13.71
CA THR A 291 -4.78 8.04 14.68
C THR A 291 -3.94 9.31 14.71
N VAL A 292 -3.72 9.87 15.89
CA VAL A 292 -2.70 10.90 16.10
C VAL A 292 -1.45 10.22 16.65
N GLN A 293 -0.35 10.33 15.91
CA GLN A 293 0.94 9.73 16.24
C GLN A 293 2.07 10.70 15.87
N ALA A 294 3.00 10.96 16.79
CA ALA A 294 4.16 11.82 16.57
C ALA A 294 3.82 13.22 15.98
N GLY A 295 2.67 13.78 16.35
CA GLY A 295 2.21 15.09 15.86
C GLY A 295 1.52 15.08 14.50
N PHE A 296 1.39 13.93 13.86
CA PHE A 296 0.72 13.75 12.58
C PHE A 296 -0.58 12.94 12.72
N ILE A 297 -1.46 13.07 11.75
CA ILE A 297 -2.69 12.28 11.65
C ILE A 297 -2.48 11.19 10.62
N HIS A 298 -2.78 9.95 10.97
CA HIS A 298 -2.86 8.81 10.07
C HIS A 298 -4.31 8.37 9.93
N LYS A 299 -4.71 8.04 8.71
CA LYS A 299 -6.04 7.50 8.39
C LYS A 299 -5.89 6.35 7.40
N MET A 300 -6.55 5.24 7.65
CA MET A 300 -6.76 4.23 6.64
C MET A 300 -7.91 4.67 5.73
N ALA A 301 -7.82 4.38 4.45
CA ALA A 301 -8.80 4.84 3.47
C ALA A 301 -9.22 3.74 2.48
N LEU A 302 -10.45 3.84 2.01
CA LEU A 302 -11.02 3.03 0.94
C LEU A 302 -11.81 3.95 0.02
N TYR A 303 -11.66 3.81 -1.29
CA TYR A 303 -12.53 4.49 -2.24
C TYR A 303 -12.96 3.55 -3.37
N LYS A 304 -14.05 3.92 -4.04
CA LYS A 304 -14.55 3.22 -5.22
C LYS A 304 -14.29 4.06 -6.45
N TYR A 305 -13.53 3.53 -7.38
CA TYR A 305 -13.27 4.18 -8.65
C TYR A 305 -14.49 4.10 -9.59
N SER A 306 -14.57 4.95 -10.60
CA SER A 306 -15.70 5.01 -11.55
C SER A 306 -15.99 3.70 -12.28
N SER A 307 -14.99 2.84 -12.46
CA SER A 307 -15.14 1.48 -13.00
C SER A 307 -15.80 0.48 -12.04
N GLY A 308 -16.02 0.87 -10.79
CA GLY A 308 -16.45 -0.01 -9.71
C GLY A 308 -15.31 -0.64 -8.93
N ALA A 309 -14.05 -0.49 -9.36
CA ALA A 309 -12.89 -0.98 -8.64
C ALA A 309 -12.77 -0.34 -7.25
N LEU A 310 -12.52 -1.17 -6.25
CA LEU A 310 -12.20 -0.73 -4.89
C LEU A 310 -10.69 -0.53 -4.76
N VAL A 311 -10.27 0.55 -4.13
CA VAL A 311 -8.88 0.82 -3.79
C VAL A 311 -8.79 1.08 -2.30
N PHE A 312 -8.04 0.24 -1.62
CA PHE A 312 -7.78 0.31 -0.18
C PHE A 312 -6.33 0.67 0.08
N SER A 313 -6.09 1.50 1.08
CA SER A 313 -4.75 1.78 1.60
C SER A 313 -4.72 1.73 3.12
N SER A 314 -3.83 0.90 3.65
CA SER A 314 -3.57 0.86 5.09
C SER A 314 -2.71 2.04 5.56
N GLY A 315 -1.91 2.64 4.67
CA GLY A 315 -0.99 3.73 4.97
C GLY A 315 0.09 3.37 5.99
N THR A 316 0.46 2.09 6.07
CA THR A 316 1.48 1.59 7.00
C THR A 316 2.14 0.33 6.45
N MET A 317 3.46 0.26 6.53
CA MET A 317 4.22 -0.92 6.11
C MET A 317 3.87 -2.18 6.94
N GLN A 318 3.43 -2.00 8.18
CA GLN A 318 3.38 -3.05 9.18
C GLN A 318 1.97 -3.56 9.50
N TRP A 319 0.97 -3.29 8.64
CA TRP A 319 -0.35 -3.94 8.76
C TRP A 319 -0.24 -5.47 8.86
N PRO A 320 0.61 -6.15 8.05
CA PRO A 320 0.74 -7.61 8.10
C PRO A 320 1.23 -8.18 9.43
N TRP A 321 1.87 -7.38 10.28
CA TRP A 321 2.28 -7.79 11.63
C TRP A 321 1.11 -8.14 12.53
N GLY A 322 -0.07 -7.54 12.27
CA GLY A 322 -1.31 -7.91 12.93
C GLY A 322 -1.92 -9.23 12.44
N LEU A 323 -1.43 -9.78 11.33
CA LEU A 323 -1.98 -10.98 10.70
C LEU A 323 -1.20 -12.26 11.03
N ASP A 324 0.15 -12.19 11.06
CA ASP A 324 1.01 -13.34 11.38
C ASP A 324 2.24 -12.84 12.17
N ASP A 325 2.66 -13.63 13.17
CA ASP A 325 3.77 -13.29 14.07
C ASP A 325 5.16 -13.69 13.53
N LYS A 326 5.23 -14.25 12.32
CA LYS A 326 6.48 -14.69 11.70
C LYS A 326 7.00 -13.63 10.74
N HIS A 327 7.77 -12.69 11.28
CA HIS A 327 8.41 -11.62 10.52
C HIS A 327 9.75 -11.23 11.15
N ASP A 328 10.61 -10.58 10.37
CA ASP A 328 11.85 -10.00 10.88
C ASP A 328 11.56 -8.89 11.90
N LEU A 329 12.53 -8.63 12.76
CA LEU A 329 12.43 -7.69 13.89
C LEU A 329 11.44 -8.10 14.97
N ASN A 330 10.89 -9.31 14.87
CA ASN A 330 10.05 -9.88 15.90
C ASN A 330 10.82 -10.32 17.16
N THR A 331 12.09 -10.02 17.25
CA THR A 331 12.97 -10.33 18.40
C THR A 331 13.18 -9.15 19.33
N ALA A 332 12.55 -8.00 19.07
CA ALA A 332 12.69 -6.81 19.89
C ALA A 332 12.11 -7.01 21.29
N THR A 333 12.75 -6.40 22.29
CA THR A 333 12.23 -6.33 23.66
C THR A 333 11.48 -5.01 23.85
N PRO A 334 10.21 -5.01 24.27
CA PRO A 334 9.37 -6.18 24.62
C PRO A 334 9.05 -7.04 23.41
N PRO A 335 8.81 -8.34 23.65
CA PRO A 335 8.55 -9.25 22.56
C PRO A 335 7.32 -8.82 21.80
N VAL A 336 7.36 -9.09 20.56
CA VAL A 336 6.34 -9.09 19.56
C VAL A 336 4.93 -8.89 20.06
N GLN A 337 4.33 -7.87 19.49
CA GLN A 337 2.91 -7.67 19.68
C GLN A 337 2.13 -8.88 19.12
N PRO A 338 1.14 -9.35 19.84
CA PRO A 338 0.33 -10.47 19.37
C PRO A 338 -0.42 -10.08 18.09
N VAL A 339 -0.63 -11.04 17.21
CA VAL A 339 -1.54 -10.88 16.08
C VAL A 339 -2.93 -10.44 16.56
N SER A 340 -3.63 -9.70 15.72
CA SER A 340 -4.93 -9.13 16.04
C SER A 340 -6.06 -9.86 15.29
N THR A 341 -6.99 -10.44 16.03
CA THR A 341 -8.19 -11.02 15.44
C THR A 341 -9.01 -9.96 14.69
N ASP A 342 -9.06 -8.74 15.20
CA ASP A 342 -9.77 -7.65 14.53
C ASP A 342 -9.13 -7.27 13.19
N MET A 343 -7.79 -7.18 13.11
CA MET A 343 -7.10 -6.91 11.85
C MET A 343 -7.26 -8.06 10.85
N LYS A 344 -7.19 -9.30 11.31
CA LYS A 344 -7.45 -10.49 10.49
C LYS A 344 -8.88 -10.45 9.93
N GLN A 345 -9.88 -10.22 10.79
CA GLN A 345 -11.27 -10.17 10.37
C GLN A 345 -11.54 -9.00 9.41
N ALA A 346 -10.97 -7.82 9.66
CA ALA A 346 -11.07 -6.68 8.77
C ALA A 346 -10.46 -6.98 7.38
N THR A 347 -9.33 -7.69 7.34
CA THR A 347 -8.71 -8.14 6.09
C THR A 347 -9.59 -9.17 5.36
N VAL A 348 -10.21 -10.11 6.08
CA VAL A 348 -11.20 -11.04 5.50
C VAL A 348 -12.38 -10.30 4.88
N ASN A 349 -12.92 -9.31 5.58
CA ASN A 349 -14.04 -8.51 5.09
C ASN A 349 -13.67 -7.75 3.81
N LEU A 350 -12.51 -7.10 3.81
CA LEU A 350 -12.01 -6.34 2.65
C LEU A 350 -11.80 -7.23 1.42
N LEU A 351 -11.07 -8.33 1.59
CA LEU A 351 -10.76 -9.22 0.47
C LEU A 351 -12.03 -9.87 -0.11
N HIS A 352 -13.02 -10.17 0.75
CA HIS A 352 -14.32 -10.63 0.30
C HIS A 352 -15.03 -9.57 -0.57
N ASP A 353 -15.05 -8.31 -0.13
CA ASP A 353 -15.64 -7.20 -0.87
C ASP A 353 -14.91 -6.95 -2.20
N MET A 354 -13.63 -7.27 -2.27
CA MET A 354 -12.81 -7.21 -3.46
C MET A 354 -12.86 -8.49 -4.33
N GLY A 355 -13.76 -9.44 -3.99
CA GLY A 355 -14.03 -10.63 -4.80
C GLY A 355 -13.15 -11.84 -4.52
N ALA A 356 -12.43 -11.87 -3.40
CA ALA A 356 -11.61 -13.00 -2.97
C ALA A 356 -12.11 -13.58 -1.64
N THR A 357 -12.46 -14.85 -1.64
CA THR A 357 -12.98 -15.56 -0.45
C THR A 357 -12.01 -16.65 -0.04
N ALA A 358 -11.69 -16.70 1.24
CA ALA A 358 -10.89 -17.77 1.84
C ALA A 358 -11.67 -19.10 1.84
N THR A 359 -10.98 -20.20 1.60
CA THR A 359 -11.57 -21.55 1.64
C THR A 359 -11.45 -22.21 3.01
N THR A 360 -10.46 -21.80 3.81
CA THR A 360 -10.19 -22.36 5.15
C THR A 360 -9.79 -21.25 6.10
N LEU A 361 -10.79 -20.57 6.71
CA LEU A 361 -10.49 -19.55 7.71
C LEU A 361 -9.95 -20.18 9.00
N GLU A 362 -8.94 -19.54 9.57
CA GLU A 362 -8.46 -19.91 10.91
C GLU A 362 -9.54 -19.68 11.99
N ALA A 363 -9.43 -20.40 13.10
CA ALA A 363 -10.39 -20.34 14.19
C ALA A 363 -10.57 -18.89 14.71
N GLY A 364 -11.82 -18.52 14.96
CA GLY A 364 -12.20 -17.20 15.47
C GLY A 364 -12.49 -16.15 14.37
N LEU A 365 -12.25 -16.47 13.10
CA LEU A 365 -12.66 -15.64 11.98
C LEU A 365 -14.02 -16.09 11.41
N VAL A 366 -14.78 -15.13 10.91
CA VAL A 366 -16.13 -15.34 10.39
C VAL A 366 -16.14 -15.02 8.89
N ALA A 367 -16.62 -15.96 8.08
CA ALA A 367 -16.83 -15.73 6.66
C ALA A 367 -17.91 -14.63 6.46
N PRO A 368 -17.64 -13.62 5.64
CA PRO A 368 -18.64 -12.60 5.34
C PRO A 368 -19.85 -13.21 4.63
N THR A 369 -21.05 -12.90 5.11
CA THR A 369 -22.31 -13.44 4.58
C THR A 369 -23.19 -12.41 3.87
N ILE A 370 -22.69 -11.20 3.64
CA ILE A 370 -23.52 -10.08 3.20
C ILE A 370 -23.59 -10.02 1.68
N ALA A 371 -24.80 -10.02 1.16
CA ALA A 371 -25.08 -9.57 -0.20
C ALA A 371 -24.57 -8.12 -0.36
N PRO A 372 -24.02 -7.75 -1.51
CA PRO A 372 -23.63 -6.37 -1.77
C PRO A 372 -24.84 -5.46 -1.58
N ASP A 373 -24.65 -4.37 -0.85
CA ASP A 373 -25.67 -3.33 -0.77
C ASP A 373 -25.73 -2.61 -2.12
N ALA A 374 -26.90 -2.65 -2.74
CA ALA A 374 -27.14 -2.03 -4.04
C ALA A 374 -28.02 -0.78 -3.95
N LEU A 375 -28.47 -0.41 -2.74
CA LEU A 375 -29.35 0.73 -2.53
C LEU A 375 -28.53 1.99 -2.23
N ALA A 376 -28.74 3.02 -3.04
CA ALA A 376 -28.08 4.31 -2.83
C ALA A 376 -28.59 4.97 -1.54
N PRO A 377 -27.71 5.63 -0.76
CA PRO A 377 -28.13 6.41 0.39
C PRO A 377 -28.95 7.63 -0.02
N THR A 378 -29.74 8.13 0.91
CA THR A 378 -30.46 9.39 0.75
C THR A 378 -29.87 10.44 1.66
N SER A 379 -29.51 11.60 1.08
CA SER A 379 -28.98 12.75 1.82
C SER A 379 -29.89 13.96 1.64
N THR A 380 -30.08 14.72 2.70
CA THR A 380 -30.92 15.93 2.68
C THR A 380 -30.18 17.06 3.40
N ILE A 381 -30.02 18.20 2.74
CA ILE A 381 -29.53 19.42 3.35
C ILE A 381 -30.70 20.11 4.05
N ALA A 382 -30.59 20.32 5.36
CA ALA A 382 -31.58 21.01 6.16
C ALA A 382 -31.29 22.51 6.28
N THR A 383 -29.99 22.87 6.29
CA THR A 383 -29.53 24.27 6.36
C THR A 383 -28.36 24.46 5.41
N PRO A 384 -28.35 25.50 4.56
CA PRO A 384 -29.46 26.45 4.31
C PRO A 384 -30.62 25.75 3.61
N VAL A 385 -31.83 26.32 3.78
CA VAL A 385 -33.00 25.86 3.02
C VAL A 385 -32.78 26.20 1.53
N HIS A 386 -33.26 25.32 0.65
CA HIS A 386 -33.14 25.48 -0.80
C HIS A 386 -33.60 26.88 -1.27
N ASN A 387 -32.86 27.51 -2.16
CA ASN A 387 -33.07 28.86 -2.67
C ASN A 387 -32.97 30.00 -1.63
N THR A 388 -32.30 29.79 -0.52
CA THR A 388 -32.03 30.86 0.45
C THR A 388 -30.77 31.64 0.06
N THR A 389 -30.85 32.97 0.01
CA THR A 389 -29.68 33.82 -0.11
C THR A 389 -29.01 33.92 1.26
N VAL A 390 -27.73 33.58 1.34
CA VAL A 390 -26.95 33.67 2.58
C VAL A 390 -25.93 34.77 2.45
N ALA A 391 -25.87 35.63 3.47
CA ALA A 391 -24.90 36.72 3.55
C ALA A 391 -23.79 36.32 4.56
N GLY A 392 -22.54 36.56 4.16
CA GLY A 392 -21.37 36.36 5.04
C GLY A 392 -20.21 35.62 4.38
N PRO A 393 -19.02 35.64 5.00
CA PRO A 393 -17.84 34.99 4.44
C PRO A 393 -17.82 33.46 4.65
N SER A 394 -18.72 32.91 5.45
CA SER A 394 -18.87 31.48 5.71
C SER A 394 -20.32 31.11 6.02
N ILE A 395 -20.68 29.87 5.75
CA ILE A 395 -21.98 29.31 6.03
C ILE A 395 -21.83 27.94 6.68
N ILE A 396 -22.71 27.63 7.61
CA ILE A 396 -22.85 26.28 8.16
C ILE A 396 -23.85 25.52 7.29
N ILE A 397 -23.39 24.39 6.73
CA ILE A 397 -24.25 23.44 6.04
C ILE A 397 -24.54 22.29 7.02
N SER A 398 -25.79 21.96 7.21
CA SER A 398 -26.22 20.83 8.03
C SER A 398 -27.33 20.04 7.34
N GLY A 399 -27.38 18.74 7.67
CA GLY A 399 -28.38 17.86 7.07
C GLY A 399 -28.34 16.47 7.67
N THR A 400 -28.99 15.54 6.99
CA THR A 400 -29.03 14.12 7.37
C THR A 400 -28.67 13.27 6.17
N SER A 401 -28.03 12.14 6.43
CA SER A 401 -27.81 11.08 5.45
C SER A 401 -28.22 9.74 6.05
N VAL A 402 -28.95 8.94 5.29
CA VAL A 402 -29.45 7.62 5.71
C VAL A 402 -29.11 6.61 4.64
N ASP A 403 -28.55 5.49 5.06
CA ASP A 403 -28.41 4.32 4.22
C ASP A 403 -29.77 3.64 4.03
N ASN A 404 -30.10 3.30 2.79
CA ASN A 404 -31.38 2.68 2.45
C ASN A 404 -31.31 1.15 2.36
N GLY A 405 -30.12 0.59 2.59
CA GLY A 405 -29.82 -0.83 2.49
C GLY A 405 -29.33 -1.45 3.79
N SER A 406 -28.39 -2.32 3.66
CA SER A 406 -27.72 -3.04 4.79
C SER A 406 -26.33 -2.47 5.11
N GLY A 407 -25.97 -1.36 4.50
CA GLY A 407 -24.70 -0.69 4.65
C GLY A 407 -24.65 0.30 5.81
N ALA A 408 -23.71 1.23 5.72
CA ALA A 408 -23.59 2.37 6.63
C ALA A 408 -23.07 3.58 5.84
N ILE A 409 -23.41 4.78 6.29
CA ILE A 409 -22.87 6.01 5.70
C ILE A 409 -21.38 6.08 6.04
N GLY A 410 -20.53 6.00 5.01
CA GLY A 410 -19.07 6.10 5.14
C GLY A 410 -18.55 7.53 5.18
N GLY A 411 -19.32 8.48 4.62
CA GLY A 411 -19.00 9.90 4.59
C GLY A 411 -20.06 10.68 3.84
N VAL A 412 -20.09 11.98 4.02
CA VAL A 412 -20.95 12.92 3.29
C VAL A 412 -20.07 14.06 2.79
N GLU A 413 -20.11 14.30 1.50
CA GLU A 413 -19.42 15.42 0.86
C GLU A 413 -20.42 16.45 0.36
N VAL A 414 -20.03 17.72 0.42
CA VAL A 414 -20.81 18.85 -0.07
C VAL A 414 -19.96 19.60 -1.06
N SER A 415 -20.39 19.68 -2.31
CA SER A 415 -19.73 20.40 -3.41
C SER A 415 -20.47 21.66 -3.79
#